data_1ba1c2121fdcd344c4d0e05e670d9f8c
#
_entry.id   1ba1c2121fdcd344c4d0e05e670d9f8c
#
_cell.length_a   1.000
_cell.length_b   1.000
_cell.length_c   1.000
_cell.angle_alpha   90.00
_cell.angle_beta   90.00
_cell.angle_gamma   90.00
#
_symmetry.space_group_name_H-M   'P 1'
#
loop_
_entity.id
_entity.type
_entity.pdbx_description
1 polymer ?
#
loop_
_entity_poly.entity_id
_entity_poly.type
_entity_poly.pdbx_seq_one_letter_code
_entity_poly.pdbx_strand_id
1 'polypeptide(L)'
;MIPAGDLGLLDGFERALINGRLSMVYQPKVSLVDGSLKRVEALVRWHDPQIGMVPPSRFVPLAEKHGLIDELTHWGLRTALRQWLVWHDLGLDTCIAFNISALSLDQLDCPDLVERMCRALGVPTERLVLELTESATQTLIKLMDTLTRFRIKGIGLAIDDFGTGYSTLMQLRLLPFTELKIDRFFITDAATSAESALIVKCMIDLAHGLGLTCTAEGVETEEQLAMLREMGCDVAQGYLLARPLEPGALPAWVAEWKKRWPTYAPGIAAA
;
A
#
# COMPACT_ATOMS: atom_id res chain seq x y z
N MET A 1 -8.35 31.81 -2.21
CA MET A 1 -8.37 32.23 -0.80
C MET A 1 -8.48 30.94 0.01
N ILE A 2 -7.49 30.64 0.88
CA ILE A 2 -7.47 29.42 1.71
C ILE A 2 -8.47 29.64 2.86
N PRO A 3 -9.37 28.68 3.16
CA PRO A 3 -10.21 28.77 4.35
C PRO A 3 -9.35 28.90 5.62
N ALA A 4 -9.76 29.71 6.57
CA ALA A 4 -8.97 29.97 7.79
C ALA A 4 -8.61 28.68 8.56
N GLY A 5 -9.44 27.64 8.49
CA GLY A 5 -9.17 26.34 9.07
C GLY A 5 -8.05 25.55 8.38
N ASP A 6 -7.88 25.73 7.07
CA ASP A 6 -6.84 25.05 6.28
C ASP A 6 -5.46 25.71 6.50
N LEU A 7 -5.41 27.03 6.73
CA LEU A 7 -4.14 27.74 7.04
C LEU A 7 -3.52 27.25 8.33
N GLY A 8 -4.30 27.12 9.40
CA GLY A 8 -3.80 26.59 10.67
C GLY A 8 -3.35 25.13 10.58
N LEU A 9 -4.03 24.33 9.75
CA LEU A 9 -3.68 22.95 9.51
C LEU A 9 -2.38 22.83 8.69
N LEU A 10 -2.20 23.70 7.68
CA LEU A 10 -0.99 23.73 6.85
C LEU A 10 0.25 24.09 7.70
N ASP A 11 0.18 25.18 8.47
CA ASP A 11 1.27 25.58 9.38
C ASP A 11 1.60 24.47 10.42
N GLY A 12 0.56 23.75 10.89
CA GLY A 12 0.72 22.61 11.78
C GLY A 12 1.46 21.46 11.10
N PHE A 13 1.12 21.17 9.84
CA PHE A 13 1.71 20.11 9.06
C PHE A 13 3.17 20.40 8.68
N GLU A 14 3.49 21.62 8.23
CA GLU A 14 4.88 22.03 7.96
C GLU A 14 5.75 21.86 9.22
N ARG A 15 5.25 22.31 10.37
CA ARG A 15 5.95 22.08 11.64
C ARG A 15 6.07 20.61 12.01
N ALA A 16 5.08 19.77 11.66
CA ALA A 16 5.12 18.35 11.93
C ALA A 16 6.21 17.63 11.11
N LEU A 17 6.36 18.01 9.83
CA LEU A 17 7.43 17.51 8.95
C LEU A 17 8.82 17.82 9.53
N ILE A 18 9.02 19.05 10.01
CA ILE A 18 10.32 19.52 10.54
C ILE A 18 10.62 18.94 11.93
N ASN A 19 9.61 18.87 12.80
CA ASN A 19 9.80 18.57 14.23
C ASN A 19 9.56 17.10 14.61
N GLY A 20 9.45 16.19 13.62
CA GLY A 20 9.32 14.75 13.88
C GLY A 20 7.99 14.36 14.55
N ARG A 21 6.89 15.06 14.23
CA ARG A 21 5.55 14.75 14.75
C ARG A 21 4.74 13.84 13.83
N LEU A 22 5.34 13.40 12.74
CA LEU A 22 4.83 12.34 11.90
C LEU A 22 5.38 11.02 12.41
N SER A 23 4.55 9.98 12.35
CA SER A 23 4.92 8.61 12.62
C SER A 23 4.46 7.70 11.49
N MET A 24 4.97 6.48 11.46
CA MET A 24 4.60 5.47 10.49
C MET A 24 4.08 4.25 11.24
N VAL A 25 2.91 3.77 10.85
CA VAL A 25 2.40 2.45 11.25
C VAL A 25 2.35 1.55 10.03
N TYR A 26 2.23 0.24 10.24
CA TYR A 26 2.40 -0.73 9.20
C TYR A 26 1.29 -1.77 9.25
N GLN A 27 0.61 -1.98 8.11
CA GLN A 27 -0.44 -2.99 8.02
C GLN A 27 0.03 -4.20 7.24
N PRO A 28 -0.03 -5.41 7.84
CA PRO A 28 0.41 -6.62 7.17
C PRO A 28 -0.48 -6.98 5.98
N LYS A 29 0.17 -7.46 4.91
CA LYS A 29 -0.42 -8.13 3.74
C LYS A 29 0.07 -9.57 3.72
N VAL A 30 -0.83 -10.54 3.70
CA VAL A 30 -0.49 -11.96 3.80
C VAL A 30 -0.87 -12.72 2.54
N SER A 31 -0.06 -13.71 2.22
CA SER A 31 -0.35 -14.66 1.16
C SER A 31 -1.55 -15.54 1.53
N LEU A 32 -2.49 -15.67 0.62
CA LEU A 32 -3.62 -16.59 0.76
C LEU A 32 -3.28 -18.04 0.41
N VAL A 33 -2.09 -18.27 -0.16
CA VAL A 33 -1.58 -19.61 -0.50
C VAL A 33 -0.99 -20.28 0.73
N ASP A 34 -0.07 -19.61 1.43
CA ASP A 34 0.75 -20.19 2.49
C ASP A 34 0.69 -19.43 3.83
N GLY A 35 -0.05 -18.32 3.91
CA GLY A 35 -0.17 -17.48 5.09
C GLY A 35 1.08 -16.67 5.42
N SER A 36 2.09 -16.68 4.59
CA SER A 36 3.32 -15.90 4.84
C SER A 36 3.06 -14.40 4.75
N LEU A 37 3.82 -13.63 5.57
CA LEU A 37 3.85 -12.18 5.41
C LEU A 37 4.52 -11.85 4.08
N LYS A 38 3.77 -11.28 3.14
CA LYS A 38 4.31 -10.86 1.84
C LYS A 38 4.85 -9.44 1.89
N ARG A 39 4.06 -8.52 2.43
CA ARG A 39 4.36 -7.09 2.47
C ARG A 39 3.78 -6.45 3.72
N VAL A 40 4.24 -5.26 4.00
CA VAL A 40 3.60 -4.35 4.95
C VAL A 40 3.33 -3.03 4.26
N GLU A 41 2.11 -2.53 4.35
CA GLU A 41 1.78 -1.19 3.87
C GLU A 41 2.20 -0.16 4.92
N ALA A 42 3.04 0.80 4.50
CA ALA A 42 3.51 1.89 5.33
C ALA A 42 2.52 3.05 5.30
N LEU A 43 1.92 3.33 6.45
CA LEU A 43 0.83 4.29 6.59
C LEU A 43 1.25 5.43 7.51
N VAL A 44 1.35 6.64 6.94
CA VAL A 44 1.70 7.84 7.69
C VAL A 44 0.61 8.19 8.70
N ARG A 45 1.03 8.67 9.88
CA ARG A 45 0.16 9.21 10.94
C ARG A 45 0.68 10.57 11.37
N TRP A 46 -0.23 11.48 11.56
CA TRP A 46 0.07 12.79 12.11
C TRP A 46 -0.69 13.02 13.41
N HIS A 47 0.04 13.27 14.47
CA HIS A 47 -0.52 13.66 15.75
C HIS A 47 -0.19 15.13 16.02
N ASP A 48 -1.20 15.99 15.90
CA ASP A 48 -1.08 17.40 16.23
C ASP A 48 -1.36 17.63 17.73
N PRO A 49 -0.54 18.42 18.44
CA PRO A 49 -0.72 18.62 19.88
C PRO A 49 -2.02 19.31 20.27
N GLN A 50 -2.63 20.08 19.37
CA GLN A 50 -3.83 20.87 19.65
C GLN A 50 -5.10 20.15 19.23
N ILE A 51 -5.07 19.46 18.08
CA ILE A 51 -6.25 18.84 17.49
C ILE A 51 -6.24 17.30 17.53
N GLY A 52 -5.15 16.71 18.04
CA GLY A 52 -5.00 15.25 18.15
C GLY A 52 -4.65 14.57 16.82
N MET A 53 -5.18 13.37 16.59
CA MET A 53 -4.92 12.62 15.37
C MET A 53 -5.58 13.26 14.15
N VAL A 54 -4.76 13.61 13.16
CA VAL A 54 -5.21 14.13 11.86
C VAL A 54 -5.15 13.01 10.84
N PRO A 55 -6.26 12.63 10.19
CA PRO A 55 -6.27 11.54 9.22
C PRO A 55 -5.54 11.94 7.93
N PRO A 56 -4.88 10.97 7.23
CA PRO A 56 -4.21 11.21 5.95
C PRO A 56 -5.11 11.87 4.90
N SER A 57 -6.38 11.51 4.85
CA SER A 57 -7.36 12.10 3.93
C SER A 57 -7.55 13.62 4.09
N ARG A 58 -7.09 14.22 5.20
CA ARG A 58 -7.11 15.66 5.42
C ARG A 58 -5.79 16.33 5.08
N PHE A 59 -4.65 15.75 5.46
CA PHE A 59 -3.36 16.43 5.31
C PHE A 59 -2.64 16.08 4.01
N VAL A 60 -2.86 14.90 3.41
CA VAL A 60 -2.23 14.54 2.13
C VAL A 60 -2.71 15.46 0.99
N PRO A 61 -4.03 15.69 0.79
CA PRO A 61 -4.49 16.65 -0.23
C PRO A 61 -4.02 18.08 0.04
N LEU A 62 -3.83 18.44 1.32
CA LEU A 62 -3.27 19.73 1.70
C LEU A 62 -1.79 19.84 1.30
N ALA A 63 -1.00 18.79 1.55
CA ALA A 63 0.39 18.70 1.14
C ALA A 63 0.54 18.79 -0.39
N GLU A 64 -0.31 18.08 -1.13
CA GLU A 64 -0.36 18.14 -2.59
C GLU A 64 -0.63 19.56 -3.11
N LYS A 65 -1.68 20.19 -2.58
CA LYS A 65 -2.10 21.54 -2.98
C LYS A 65 -1.06 22.62 -2.70
N HIS A 66 -0.22 22.43 -1.69
CA HIS A 66 0.76 23.41 -1.24
C HIS A 66 2.22 23.03 -1.54
N GLY A 67 2.45 21.96 -2.34
CA GLY A 67 3.78 21.58 -2.80
C GLY A 67 4.66 20.93 -1.73
N LEU A 68 4.05 20.41 -0.65
CA LEU A 68 4.75 19.70 0.44
C LEU A 68 4.75 18.18 0.27
N ILE A 69 4.16 17.68 -0.82
CA ILE A 69 3.99 16.25 -1.02
C ILE A 69 5.33 15.53 -1.22
N ASP A 70 6.30 16.20 -1.82
CA ASP A 70 7.63 15.62 -2.06
C ASP A 70 8.41 15.47 -0.76
N GLU A 71 8.35 16.47 0.13
CA GLU A 71 8.95 16.38 1.47
C GLU A 71 8.31 15.26 2.30
N LEU A 72 6.98 15.13 2.23
CA LEU A 72 6.27 14.02 2.88
C LEU A 72 6.70 12.67 2.31
N THR A 73 6.78 12.56 0.98
CA THR A 73 7.22 11.35 0.27
C THR A 73 8.65 10.97 0.66
N HIS A 74 9.57 11.93 0.66
CA HIS A 74 10.97 11.69 1.05
C HIS A 74 11.11 11.27 2.50
N TRP A 75 10.39 11.94 3.40
CA TRP A 75 10.38 11.58 4.83
C TRP A 75 9.82 10.17 5.03
N GLY A 76 8.68 9.88 4.39
CA GLY A 76 7.97 8.61 4.52
C GLY A 76 8.79 7.43 3.98
N LEU A 77 9.32 7.54 2.76
CA LEU A 77 10.17 6.52 2.15
C LEU A 77 11.41 6.23 3.01
N ARG A 78 12.11 7.29 3.45
CA ARG A 78 13.29 7.12 4.31
C ARG A 78 12.94 6.41 5.62
N THR A 79 11.82 6.75 6.23
CA THR A 79 11.35 6.14 7.48
C THR A 79 10.99 4.67 7.26
N ALA A 80 10.23 4.36 6.22
CA ALA A 80 9.83 3.00 5.89
C ALA A 80 11.01 2.09 5.53
N LEU A 81 11.96 2.58 4.71
CA LEU A 81 13.15 1.83 4.33
C LEU A 81 14.08 1.55 5.53
N ARG A 82 14.25 2.52 6.45
CA ARG A 82 15.00 2.29 7.69
C ARG A 82 14.32 1.25 8.57
N GLN A 83 13.01 1.27 8.64
CA GLN A 83 12.26 0.29 9.41
C GLN A 83 12.38 -1.12 8.79
N TRP A 84 12.42 -1.22 7.47
CA TRP A 84 12.65 -2.49 6.79
C TRP A 84 14.00 -3.12 7.21
N LEU A 85 15.08 -2.33 7.33
CA LEU A 85 16.37 -2.83 7.79
C LEU A 85 16.29 -3.43 9.19
N VAL A 86 15.58 -2.78 10.11
CA VAL A 86 15.38 -3.31 11.47
C VAL A 86 14.68 -4.67 11.42
N TRP A 87 13.68 -4.84 10.56
CA TRP A 87 12.99 -6.12 10.43
C TRP A 87 13.85 -7.16 9.69
N HIS A 88 14.60 -6.75 8.69
CA HIS A 88 15.53 -7.64 8.00
C HIS A 88 16.59 -8.21 8.95
N ASP A 89 17.16 -7.37 9.82
CA ASP A 89 18.11 -7.80 10.85
C ASP A 89 17.50 -8.75 11.89
N LEU A 90 16.17 -8.67 12.09
CA LEU A 90 15.38 -9.61 12.89
C LEU A 90 14.99 -10.89 12.12
N GLY A 91 15.41 -11.05 10.88
CA GLY A 91 15.10 -12.20 10.03
C GLY A 91 13.71 -12.21 9.43
N LEU A 92 13.02 -11.07 9.40
CA LEU A 92 11.72 -10.95 8.72
C LEU A 92 11.93 -10.73 7.22
N ASP A 93 11.47 -11.69 6.42
CA ASP A 93 11.45 -11.55 4.95
C ASP A 93 10.13 -10.90 4.52
N THR A 94 10.19 -9.60 4.22
CA THR A 94 9.02 -8.81 3.80
C THR A 94 9.41 -7.72 2.81
N CYS A 95 8.42 -7.12 2.16
CA CYS A 95 8.57 -5.92 1.31
C CYS A 95 7.78 -4.76 1.92
N ILE A 96 8.16 -3.53 1.59
CA ILE A 96 7.41 -2.32 1.92
C ILE A 96 6.50 -1.97 0.74
N ALA A 97 5.23 -1.77 1.00
CA ALA A 97 4.30 -1.09 0.11
C ALA A 97 4.15 0.38 0.59
N PHE A 98 4.30 1.32 -0.31
CA PHE A 98 4.32 2.76 0.01
C PHE A 98 3.47 3.55 -0.96
N ASN A 99 2.51 4.30 -0.42
CA ASN A 99 1.63 5.17 -1.19
C ASN A 99 2.40 6.38 -1.74
N ILE A 100 2.35 6.60 -3.06
CA ILE A 100 3.00 7.71 -3.72
C ILE A 100 1.98 8.55 -4.51
N SER A 101 2.08 9.88 -4.38
CA SER A 101 1.24 10.79 -5.15
C SER A 101 1.69 10.86 -6.61
N ALA A 102 0.73 10.94 -7.55
CA ALA A 102 1.02 11.19 -8.95
C ALA A 102 1.80 12.51 -9.17
N LEU A 103 1.60 13.50 -8.30
CA LEU A 103 2.33 14.78 -8.38
C LEU A 103 3.83 14.59 -8.12
N SER A 104 4.20 13.69 -7.20
CA SER A 104 5.62 13.35 -6.98
C SER A 104 6.24 12.62 -8.17
N LEU A 105 5.44 11.95 -9.00
CA LEU A 105 5.90 11.24 -10.20
C LEU A 105 6.13 12.15 -11.40
N ASP A 106 5.58 13.36 -11.41
CA ASP A 106 5.81 14.36 -12.47
C ASP A 106 7.28 14.83 -12.52
N GLN A 107 8.03 14.62 -11.44
CA GLN A 107 9.46 14.89 -11.42
C GLN A 107 10.24 13.78 -12.13
N LEU A 108 10.91 14.13 -13.25
CA LEU A 108 11.63 13.18 -14.09
C LEU A 108 12.73 12.40 -13.37
N ASP A 109 13.29 12.92 -12.28
CA ASP A 109 14.34 12.29 -11.50
C ASP A 109 13.83 11.47 -10.30
N CYS A 110 12.51 11.42 -10.08
CA CYS A 110 11.91 10.67 -8.98
C CYS A 110 12.37 9.20 -8.94
N PRO A 111 12.40 8.41 -10.04
CA PRO A 111 12.92 7.04 -9.99
C PRO A 111 14.39 6.92 -9.57
N ASP A 112 15.22 7.87 -10.00
CA ASP A 112 16.64 7.89 -9.62
C ASP A 112 16.83 8.27 -8.15
N LEU A 113 16.00 9.18 -7.66
CA LEU A 113 16.01 9.59 -6.26
C LEU A 113 15.63 8.41 -5.35
N VAL A 114 14.54 7.71 -5.65
CA VAL A 114 14.11 6.54 -4.87
C VAL A 114 15.18 5.43 -4.89
N GLU A 115 15.75 5.13 -6.06
CA GLU A 115 16.86 4.17 -6.16
C GLU A 115 18.06 4.59 -5.31
N ARG A 116 18.48 5.88 -5.38
CA ARG A 116 19.57 6.39 -4.54
C ARG A 116 19.27 6.25 -3.05
N MET A 117 18.01 6.47 -2.63
CA MET A 117 17.61 6.29 -1.23
C MET A 117 17.73 4.82 -0.80
N CYS A 118 17.23 3.88 -1.61
CA CYS A 118 17.37 2.44 -1.37
C CYS A 118 18.85 2.05 -1.27
N ARG A 119 19.67 2.45 -2.25
CA ARG A 119 21.10 2.16 -2.28
C ARG A 119 21.86 2.73 -1.09
N ALA A 120 21.57 3.99 -0.72
CA ALA A 120 22.24 4.65 0.41
C ALA A 120 21.94 3.98 1.76
N LEU A 121 20.81 3.30 1.87
CA LEU A 121 20.41 2.54 3.06
C LEU A 121 20.75 1.05 2.94
N GLY A 122 21.20 0.55 1.79
CA GLY A 122 21.47 -0.87 1.58
C GLY A 122 20.20 -1.73 1.43
N VAL A 123 19.06 -1.14 1.08
CA VAL A 123 17.80 -1.85 0.84
C VAL A 123 17.71 -2.23 -0.63
N PRO A 124 17.50 -3.51 -0.99
CA PRO A 124 17.25 -3.89 -2.38
C PRO A 124 15.96 -3.24 -2.91
N THR A 125 16.01 -2.70 -4.12
CA THR A 125 14.86 -2.00 -4.73
C THR A 125 13.64 -2.89 -4.90
N GLU A 126 13.84 -4.19 -5.07
CA GLU A 126 12.79 -5.22 -5.17
C GLU A 126 11.99 -5.38 -3.87
N ARG A 127 12.49 -4.82 -2.77
CA ARG A 127 11.79 -4.79 -1.47
C ARG A 127 10.84 -3.61 -1.33
N LEU A 128 10.72 -2.78 -2.36
CA LEU A 128 9.80 -1.64 -2.40
C LEU A 128 8.74 -1.84 -3.49
N VAL A 129 7.50 -1.62 -3.12
CA VAL A 129 6.34 -1.51 -4.02
C VAL A 129 5.75 -0.11 -3.83
N LEU A 130 5.57 0.65 -4.90
CA LEU A 130 4.89 1.93 -4.87
C LEU A 130 3.43 1.73 -5.25
N GLU A 131 2.52 2.26 -4.44
CA GLU A 131 1.07 2.16 -4.63
C GLU A 131 0.54 3.50 -5.15
N LEU A 132 -0.22 3.45 -6.23
CA LEU A 132 -0.82 4.61 -6.89
C LEU A 132 -2.32 4.43 -6.94
N THR A 133 -3.08 5.43 -6.50
CA THR A 133 -4.54 5.40 -6.59
C THR A 133 -5.00 5.40 -8.04
N GLU A 134 -6.14 4.78 -8.29
CA GLU A 134 -6.78 4.75 -9.60
C GLU A 134 -6.99 6.18 -10.18
N SER A 135 -7.36 7.14 -9.36
CA SER A 135 -7.57 8.53 -9.76
C SER A 135 -6.30 9.21 -10.32
N ALA A 136 -5.13 8.79 -9.82
CA ALA A 136 -3.84 9.23 -10.33
C ALA A 136 -3.63 8.77 -11.78
N THR A 137 -4.30 7.69 -12.21
CA THR A 137 -4.10 7.06 -13.53
C THR A 137 -4.61 7.89 -14.71
N GLN A 138 -5.48 8.87 -14.51
CA GLN A 138 -5.95 9.73 -15.62
C GLN A 138 -4.80 10.52 -16.28
N THR A 139 -3.72 10.76 -15.56
CA THR A 139 -2.50 11.41 -16.04
C THR A 139 -1.41 10.38 -16.45
N LEU A 140 -1.63 9.09 -16.23
CA LEU A 140 -0.61 8.03 -16.28
C LEU A 140 -0.02 7.77 -17.68
N ILE A 141 -0.70 8.11 -18.77
CA ILE A 141 -0.07 8.04 -20.10
C ILE A 141 1.15 8.97 -20.14
N LYS A 142 1.10 10.10 -19.44
CA LYS A 142 2.25 11.01 -19.28
C LYS A 142 3.33 10.44 -18.37
N LEU A 143 2.94 9.55 -17.45
CA LEU A 143 3.84 8.94 -16.45
C LEU A 143 4.44 7.60 -16.91
N MET A 144 4.11 7.12 -18.11
CA MET A 144 4.59 5.83 -18.64
C MET A 144 6.12 5.69 -18.53
N ASP A 145 6.86 6.73 -18.89
CA ASP A 145 8.33 6.72 -18.80
C ASP A 145 8.80 6.56 -17.35
N THR A 146 8.27 7.38 -16.44
CA THR A 146 8.59 7.32 -15.00
C THR A 146 8.29 5.96 -14.41
N LEU A 147 7.11 5.40 -14.70
CA LEU A 147 6.70 4.08 -14.19
C LEU A 147 7.58 2.96 -14.79
N THR A 148 7.91 3.04 -16.07
CA THR A 148 8.81 2.08 -16.72
C THR A 148 10.21 2.13 -16.08
N ARG A 149 10.74 3.31 -15.78
CA ARG A 149 12.02 3.48 -15.10
C ARG A 149 12.02 2.88 -13.69
N PHE A 150 10.93 3.00 -12.93
CA PHE A 150 10.79 2.29 -11.65
C PHE A 150 10.90 0.78 -11.84
N ARG A 151 10.22 0.22 -12.85
CA ARG A 151 10.26 -1.21 -13.14
C ARG A 151 11.65 -1.70 -13.55
N ILE A 152 12.35 -0.93 -14.39
CA ILE A 152 13.75 -1.23 -14.79
C ILE A 152 14.67 -1.28 -13.56
N LYS A 153 14.39 -0.46 -12.55
CA LYS A 153 15.13 -0.43 -11.28
C LYS A 153 14.70 -1.54 -10.28
N GLY A 154 13.77 -2.41 -10.67
CA GLY A 154 13.30 -3.53 -9.83
C GLY A 154 12.18 -3.16 -8.86
N ILE A 155 11.75 -1.88 -8.79
CA ILE A 155 10.69 -1.42 -7.90
C ILE A 155 9.34 -1.92 -8.40
N GLY A 156 8.53 -2.52 -7.50
CA GLY A 156 7.17 -2.94 -7.80
C GLY A 156 6.21 -1.75 -7.93
N LEU A 157 5.14 -1.91 -8.70
CA LEU A 157 4.08 -0.91 -8.86
C LEU A 157 2.73 -1.57 -8.63
N ALA A 158 1.92 -1.00 -7.76
CA ALA A 158 0.55 -1.46 -7.51
C ALA A 158 -0.46 -0.37 -7.90
N ILE A 159 -1.54 -0.78 -8.54
CA ILE A 159 -2.71 0.09 -8.71
C ILE A 159 -3.64 -0.11 -7.53
N ASP A 160 -3.97 0.99 -6.85
CA ASP A 160 -4.79 1.02 -5.65
C ASP A 160 -6.23 1.44 -5.95
N ASP A 161 -7.18 1.05 -5.07
CA ASP A 161 -8.62 1.35 -5.17
C ASP A 161 -9.26 0.96 -6.52
N PHE A 162 -8.77 -0.11 -7.17
CA PHE A 162 -9.22 -0.48 -8.51
C PHE A 162 -10.73 -0.78 -8.57
N GLY A 163 -11.40 -0.15 -9.52
CA GLY A 163 -12.84 -0.28 -9.77
C GLY A 163 -13.69 0.81 -9.14
N THR A 164 -13.13 1.72 -8.33
CA THR A 164 -13.88 2.82 -7.70
C THR A 164 -13.90 4.10 -8.54
N GLY A 165 -13.06 4.19 -9.57
CA GLY A 165 -12.85 5.38 -10.39
C GLY A 165 -13.04 5.17 -11.89
N TYR A 166 -12.26 5.87 -12.68
CA TYR A 166 -12.34 5.91 -14.14
C TYR A 166 -11.18 5.20 -14.85
N SER A 167 -10.46 4.30 -14.17
CA SER A 167 -9.42 3.51 -14.84
C SER A 167 -10.04 2.66 -15.93
N THR A 168 -9.45 2.77 -17.11
CA THR A 168 -9.84 1.91 -18.21
C THR A 168 -8.99 0.64 -18.19
N LEU A 169 -9.55 -0.49 -18.62
CA LEU A 169 -8.80 -1.72 -18.86
C LEU A 169 -7.57 -1.48 -19.76
N MET A 170 -7.64 -0.43 -20.61
CA MET A 170 -6.53 -0.03 -21.46
C MET A 170 -5.34 0.49 -20.64
N GLN A 171 -5.59 1.28 -19.60
CA GLN A 171 -4.52 1.80 -18.71
C GLN A 171 -3.86 0.65 -17.93
N LEU A 172 -4.66 -0.25 -17.37
CA LEU A 172 -4.15 -1.44 -16.68
C LEU A 172 -3.26 -2.30 -17.59
N ARG A 173 -3.63 -2.43 -18.88
CA ARG A 173 -2.86 -3.17 -19.88
C ARG A 173 -1.56 -2.45 -20.29
N LEU A 174 -1.58 -1.13 -20.41
CA LEU A 174 -0.46 -0.35 -20.95
C LEU A 174 0.60 -0.04 -19.88
N LEU A 175 0.18 0.15 -18.63
CA LEU A 175 1.08 0.57 -17.57
C LEU A 175 1.77 -0.63 -16.92
N PRO A 176 3.04 -0.50 -16.54
CA PRO A 176 3.84 -1.63 -16.09
C PRO A 176 3.59 -1.99 -14.63
N PHE A 177 2.33 -2.13 -14.23
CA PHE A 177 1.96 -2.59 -12.90
C PHE A 177 2.42 -4.04 -12.65
N THR A 178 2.58 -4.39 -11.40
CA THR A 178 2.88 -5.74 -10.91
C THR A 178 1.81 -6.28 -9.99
N GLU A 179 0.92 -5.40 -9.52
CA GLU A 179 -0.12 -5.73 -8.55
C GLU A 179 -1.38 -4.92 -8.83
N LEU A 180 -2.53 -5.57 -8.65
CA LEU A 180 -3.85 -4.97 -8.63
C LEU A 180 -4.45 -5.15 -7.24
N LYS A 181 -4.90 -4.05 -6.61
CA LYS A 181 -5.56 -4.06 -5.31
C LYS A 181 -7.05 -3.87 -5.52
N ILE A 182 -7.85 -4.83 -5.03
CA ILE A 182 -9.32 -4.76 -5.05
C ILE A 182 -9.75 -3.99 -3.80
N ASP A 183 -10.42 -2.85 -4.00
CA ASP A 183 -10.91 -2.00 -2.91
C ASP A 183 -11.91 -2.74 -2.01
N ARG A 184 -11.90 -2.39 -0.73
CA ARG A 184 -12.81 -2.94 0.29
C ARG A 184 -14.28 -2.84 -0.07
N PHE A 185 -14.67 -1.85 -0.88
CA PHE A 185 -16.05 -1.68 -1.31
C PHE A 185 -16.60 -2.95 -1.98
N PHE A 186 -15.79 -3.61 -2.81
CA PHE A 186 -16.18 -4.85 -3.47
C PHE A 186 -16.10 -6.05 -2.54
N ILE A 187 -15.21 -6.05 -1.55
CA ILE A 187 -15.01 -7.17 -0.62
C ILE A 187 -16.10 -7.22 0.44
N THR A 188 -16.64 -6.06 0.86
CA THR A 188 -17.56 -5.95 1.99
C THR A 188 -18.76 -6.90 1.85
N ASP A 189 -19.42 -6.91 0.69
CA ASP A 189 -20.64 -7.68 0.46
C ASP A 189 -20.40 -9.00 -0.31
N ALA A 190 -19.17 -9.27 -0.74
CA ALA A 190 -18.88 -10.38 -1.63
C ALA A 190 -19.14 -11.76 -1.01
N ALA A 191 -19.04 -11.90 0.31
CA ALA A 191 -19.34 -13.17 0.99
C ALA A 191 -20.85 -13.49 1.05
N THR A 192 -21.72 -12.50 0.84
CA THR A 192 -23.18 -12.65 0.97
C THR A 192 -23.96 -12.35 -0.31
N SER A 193 -23.32 -11.70 -1.29
CA SER A 193 -23.91 -11.31 -2.58
C SER A 193 -23.23 -12.05 -3.73
N ALA A 194 -23.98 -12.88 -4.44
CA ALA A 194 -23.46 -13.58 -5.63
C ALA A 194 -22.99 -12.62 -6.73
N GLU A 195 -23.63 -11.45 -6.86
CA GLU A 195 -23.25 -10.41 -7.82
C GLU A 195 -21.89 -9.79 -7.43
N SER A 196 -21.72 -9.40 -6.16
CA SER A 196 -20.45 -8.86 -5.65
C SER A 196 -19.34 -9.90 -5.73
N ALA A 197 -19.62 -11.17 -5.40
CA ALA A 197 -18.69 -12.29 -5.55
C ALA A 197 -18.23 -12.46 -7.00
N LEU A 198 -19.15 -12.36 -7.97
CA LEU A 198 -18.82 -12.45 -9.39
C LEU A 198 -17.88 -11.30 -9.82
N ILE A 199 -18.14 -10.07 -9.36
CA ILE A 199 -17.27 -8.91 -9.68
C ILE A 199 -15.86 -9.14 -9.14
N VAL A 200 -15.73 -9.55 -7.87
CA VAL A 200 -14.42 -9.86 -7.26
C VAL A 200 -13.69 -10.96 -8.04
N LYS A 201 -14.40 -12.04 -8.41
CA LYS A 201 -13.81 -13.12 -9.22
C LYS A 201 -13.33 -12.61 -10.58
N CYS A 202 -14.11 -11.78 -11.27
CA CYS A 202 -13.69 -11.18 -12.54
C CYS A 202 -12.43 -10.30 -12.39
N MET A 203 -12.30 -9.55 -11.28
CA MET A 203 -11.12 -8.73 -11.01
C MET A 203 -9.87 -9.60 -10.75
N ILE A 204 -10.01 -10.70 -10.00
CA ILE A 204 -8.93 -11.66 -9.76
C ILE A 204 -8.47 -12.28 -11.10
N ASP A 205 -9.40 -12.76 -11.91
CA ASP A 205 -9.09 -13.37 -13.20
C ASP A 205 -8.46 -12.37 -14.17
N LEU A 206 -8.90 -11.11 -14.15
CA LEU A 206 -8.30 -10.03 -14.92
C LEU A 206 -6.85 -9.79 -14.49
N ALA A 207 -6.60 -9.68 -13.18
CA ALA A 207 -5.25 -9.50 -12.66
C ALA A 207 -4.32 -10.62 -13.12
N HIS A 208 -4.74 -11.88 -12.95
CA HIS A 208 -3.97 -13.05 -13.36
C HIS A 208 -3.78 -13.10 -14.88
N GLY A 209 -4.82 -12.78 -15.66
CA GLY A 209 -4.73 -12.72 -17.13
C GLY A 209 -3.73 -11.70 -17.65
N LEU A 210 -3.44 -10.68 -16.85
CA LEU A 210 -2.41 -9.65 -17.13
C LEU A 210 -1.05 -9.94 -16.45
N GLY A 211 -0.93 -11.05 -15.72
CA GLY A 211 0.30 -11.43 -15.01
C GLY A 211 0.55 -10.59 -13.75
N LEU A 212 -0.51 -10.01 -13.17
CA LEU A 212 -0.44 -9.21 -11.95
C LEU A 212 -0.76 -10.07 -10.72
N THR A 213 -0.13 -9.75 -9.59
CA THR A 213 -0.58 -10.21 -8.27
C THR A 213 -1.89 -9.51 -7.92
N CYS A 214 -2.86 -10.25 -7.37
CA CYS A 214 -4.12 -9.69 -6.90
C CYS A 214 -4.14 -9.60 -5.36
N THR A 215 -4.39 -8.40 -4.84
CA THR A 215 -4.52 -8.15 -3.40
C THR A 215 -5.95 -7.70 -3.09
N ALA A 216 -6.61 -8.40 -2.16
CA ALA A 216 -7.92 -8.00 -1.63
C ALA A 216 -7.74 -7.16 -0.37
N GLU A 217 -8.40 -6.00 -0.33
CA GLU A 217 -8.35 -5.08 0.79
C GLU A 217 -9.63 -5.11 1.64
N GLY A 218 -9.49 -4.68 2.90
CA GLY A 218 -10.62 -4.58 3.81
C GLY A 218 -11.25 -5.92 4.20
N VAL A 219 -10.46 -6.99 4.25
CA VAL A 219 -10.92 -8.31 4.73
C VAL A 219 -11.18 -8.24 6.23
N GLU A 220 -12.43 -8.39 6.64
CA GLU A 220 -12.87 -8.24 8.03
C GLU A 220 -13.44 -9.52 8.64
N THR A 221 -13.85 -10.50 7.81
CA THR A 221 -14.47 -11.74 8.29
C THR A 221 -13.78 -12.99 7.73
N GLU A 222 -13.95 -14.12 8.44
CA GLU A 222 -13.40 -15.42 8.03
C GLU A 222 -14.05 -15.92 6.75
N GLU A 223 -15.32 -15.63 6.54
CA GLU A 223 -16.09 -15.98 5.34
C GLU A 223 -15.50 -15.25 4.11
N GLN A 224 -15.18 -13.95 4.24
CA GLN A 224 -14.52 -13.20 3.16
C GLN A 224 -13.15 -13.81 2.84
N LEU A 225 -12.36 -14.16 3.87
CA LEU A 225 -11.04 -14.77 3.68
C LEU A 225 -11.14 -16.12 2.98
N ALA A 226 -12.09 -16.97 3.38
CA ALA A 226 -12.31 -18.29 2.78
C ALA A 226 -12.74 -18.15 1.30
N MET A 227 -13.70 -17.28 1.01
CA MET A 227 -14.17 -16.98 -0.35
C MET A 227 -13.03 -16.51 -1.25
N LEU A 228 -12.21 -15.55 -0.80
CA LEU A 228 -11.08 -15.03 -1.57
C LEU A 228 -10.06 -16.12 -1.91
N ARG A 229 -9.80 -17.04 -0.95
CA ARG A 229 -8.93 -18.19 -1.18
C ARG A 229 -9.50 -19.15 -2.22
N GLU A 230 -10.79 -19.46 -2.14
CA GLU A 230 -11.49 -20.31 -3.14
C GLU A 230 -11.48 -19.69 -4.53
N MET A 231 -11.57 -18.35 -4.61
CA MET A 231 -11.48 -17.60 -5.86
C MET A 231 -10.04 -17.51 -6.40
N GLY A 232 -9.03 -17.92 -5.62
CA GLY A 232 -7.63 -17.88 -6.02
C GLY A 232 -6.96 -16.51 -5.88
N CYS A 233 -7.47 -15.60 -5.03
CA CYS A 233 -6.79 -14.34 -4.73
C CYS A 233 -5.43 -14.62 -4.08
N ASP A 234 -4.40 -13.82 -4.43
CA ASP A 234 -3.03 -14.09 -3.99
C ASP A 234 -2.73 -13.57 -2.59
N VAL A 235 -3.21 -12.37 -2.28
CA VAL A 235 -2.85 -11.63 -1.07
C VAL A 235 -4.10 -11.02 -0.44
N ALA A 236 -4.14 -10.96 0.88
CA ALA A 236 -5.19 -10.28 1.63
C ALA A 236 -4.62 -9.26 2.62
N GLN A 237 -5.37 -8.19 2.82
CA GLN A 237 -5.16 -7.16 3.83
C GLN A 237 -6.51 -6.80 4.46
N GLY A 238 -6.53 -6.60 5.78
CA GLY A 238 -7.76 -6.19 6.46
C GLY A 238 -7.71 -6.38 7.96
N TYR A 239 -8.77 -5.95 8.64
CA TYR A 239 -8.81 -5.95 10.11
C TYR A 239 -8.98 -7.35 10.72
N LEU A 240 -9.41 -8.31 9.93
CA LEU A 240 -9.38 -9.73 10.36
C LEU A 240 -7.94 -10.17 10.62
N LEU A 241 -6.98 -9.74 9.80
CA LEU A 241 -5.57 -10.10 9.93
C LEU A 241 -4.89 -9.23 10.99
N ALA A 242 -4.86 -7.92 10.75
CA ALA A 242 -4.38 -6.92 11.70
C ALA A 242 -4.89 -5.52 11.36
N ARG A 243 -5.12 -4.70 12.38
CA ARG A 243 -5.13 -3.25 12.21
C ARG A 243 -3.70 -2.76 11.93
N PRO A 244 -3.50 -1.53 11.40
CA PRO A 244 -2.16 -0.96 11.31
C PRO A 244 -1.41 -1.04 12.66
N LEU A 245 -0.19 -1.57 12.64
CA LEU A 245 0.62 -1.87 13.81
C LEU A 245 1.74 -0.84 13.96
N GLU A 246 2.12 -0.57 15.21
CA GLU A 246 3.39 0.09 15.49
C GLU A 246 4.56 -0.80 15.01
N PRO A 247 5.67 -0.21 14.54
CA PRO A 247 6.75 -0.97 13.90
C PRO A 247 7.34 -2.08 14.79
N GLY A 248 7.41 -1.85 16.10
CA GLY A 248 7.90 -2.85 17.07
C GLY A 248 6.96 -4.02 17.33
N ALA A 249 5.67 -3.90 16.97
CA ALA A 249 4.69 -4.95 17.18
C ALA A 249 4.68 -6.01 16.06
N LEU A 250 5.21 -5.68 14.87
CA LEU A 250 5.17 -6.58 13.71
C LEU A 250 5.82 -7.95 13.95
N PRO A 251 7.03 -8.06 14.56
CA PRO A 251 7.65 -9.37 14.77
C PRO A 251 6.82 -10.31 15.65
N ALA A 252 6.24 -9.79 16.72
CA ALA A 252 5.36 -10.57 17.61
C ALA A 252 4.08 -10.98 16.89
N TRP A 253 3.49 -10.08 16.09
CA TRP A 253 2.32 -10.37 15.27
C TRP A 253 2.61 -11.50 14.26
N VAL A 254 3.75 -11.47 13.56
CA VAL A 254 4.13 -12.53 12.61
C VAL A 254 4.23 -13.88 13.28
N ALA A 255 4.86 -13.94 14.47
CA ALA A 255 4.99 -15.18 15.23
C ALA A 255 3.62 -15.75 15.65
N GLU A 256 2.68 -14.89 16.05
CA GLU A 256 1.33 -15.30 16.43
C GLU A 256 0.48 -15.66 15.21
N TRP A 257 0.60 -14.91 14.12
CA TRP A 257 -0.10 -15.19 12.86
C TRP A 257 0.27 -16.57 12.28
N LYS A 258 1.54 -16.95 12.31
CA LYS A 258 1.98 -18.29 11.88
C LYS A 258 1.28 -19.43 12.64
N LYS A 259 0.96 -19.23 13.93
CA LYS A 259 0.21 -20.20 14.71
C LYS A 259 -1.28 -20.22 14.36
N ARG A 260 -1.84 -19.07 14.03
CA ARG A 260 -3.27 -18.91 13.69
C ARG A 260 -3.58 -19.34 12.26
N TRP A 261 -2.66 -19.19 11.33
CA TRP A 261 -2.90 -19.47 9.90
C TRP A 261 -3.50 -20.86 9.62
N PRO A 262 -3.07 -21.97 10.24
CA PRO A 262 -3.66 -23.29 10.00
C PRO A 262 -5.16 -23.36 10.29
N THR A 263 -5.70 -22.49 11.15
CA THR A 263 -7.16 -22.46 11.41
C THR A 263 -7.94 -21.90 10.23
N TYR A 264 -7.33 -21.02 9.45
CA TYR A 264 -7.91 -20.43 8.22
C TYR A 264 -7.63 -21.27 6.97
N ALA A 265 -6.72 -22.23 7.04
CA ALA A 265 -6.28 -23.07 5.93
C ALA A 265 -6.24 -24.56 6.31
N PRO A 266 -7.37 -25.17 6.73
CA PRO A 266 -7.39 -26.58 7.08
C PRO A 266 -6.99 -27.40 5.85
N GLY A 267 -5.89 -28.17 5.96
CA GLY A 267 -5.36 -29.05 4.90
C GLY A 267 -4.08 -28.55 4.21
N ILE A 268 -3.58 -27.36 4.51
CA ILE A 268 -2.24 -26.92 4.09
C ILE A 268 -1.31 -27.13 5.29
N ALA A 269 -0.54 -28.23 5.28
CA ALA A 269 0.54 -28.42 6.25
C ALA A 269 1.53 -27.28 6.12
N ALA A 270 1.93 -26.66 7.23
CA ALA A 270 2.99 -25.67 7.25
C ALA A 270 4.27 -26.31 6.66
N ALA A 271 4.72 -25.80 5.53
CA ALA A 271 5.99 -26.16 4.91
C ALA A 271 7.16 -25.48 5.64
#